data_38e20336a15da31e452ebd3ae157f078
#
_entry.id   38e20336a15da31e452ebd3ae157f078
#
_cell.length_a   1.000
_cell.length_b   1.000
_cell.length_c   1.000
_cell.angle_alpha   90.00
_cell.angle_beta   90.00
_cell.angle_gamma   90.00
#
_symmetry.space_group_name_H-M   'P 1'
#
loop_
_entity.id
_entity.type
_entity.pdbx_description
1 polymer ?
#
loop_
_entity_poly.entity_id
_entity_poly.type
_entity_poly.pdbx_seq_one_letter_code
_entity_poly.pdbx_strand_id
1 'polypeptide(L)'
;MLLCRAGRRLDQKLRRFSTTVRNRAEDEGDWLYSSEWWDSSGADGKTVFRSLSDKGNGEVSVIAYPSSKPEKVYWGRTEKWLQERYHEIHSGDSKHQGNFKILGYQWRALRFNEDTRQSTVKVMAFYRESDPDSILLMQQPHCLAIPYVKSMICAGLATISCCNFDLHKAICGTKTMNVLCIGHGGGSIPLLLASKIKGAMVHDVEIDPIVISASVQAMGFPSPSLATSPYTNPTQSTHDSIQKMLWKGTHERICLYESDAEKFIIDPTHHLKYDIVFIDAYDGDDIFPYKLWDLHSPFLKTLSNCLHPEHGTVIVNLHSDVDYDGRSSDGHSLPMGGYVKQVCRAYKEALLGNGKSCDGLAYVVSVPWVCNTTVVVARGFRGGSSSFNRESILSTLMSRSIEVETALDLPFSCLGYIKRSFTLVD
;
A
#
# COMPACT_ATOMS: atom_id res chain seq x y z
N MET A 1 -5.68 -30.82 32.82
CA MET A 1 -5.56 -29.50 33.49
C MET A 1 -4.48 -28.57 32.89
N LEU A 2 -3.50 -29.06 32.16
CA LEU A 2 -2.41 -28.25 31.56
C LEU A 2 -2.83 -27.52 30.25
N LEU A 3 -3.74 -28.05 29.48
CA LEU A 3 -4.22 -27.46 28.22
C LEU A 3 -5.08 -26.19 28.41
N CYS A 4 -5.82 -26.09 29.53
CA CYS A 4 -6.61 -24.90 29.84
C CYS A 4 -5.77 -23.69 30.29
N ARG A 5 -4.55 -23.89 30.79
CA ARG A 5 -3.67 -22.77 31.19
C ARG A 5 -2.92 -22.14 30.02
N ALA A 6 -2.63 -22.92 28.96
CA ALA A 6 -1.98 -22.40 27.75
C ALA A 6 -2.96 -21.51 26.96
N GLY A 7 -4.23 -21.92 26.81
CA GLY A 7 -5.24 -21.13 26.14
C GLY A 7 -5.54 -19.78 26.81
N ARG A 8 -5.59 -19.74 28.15
CA ARG A 8 -5.82 -18.48 28.89
C ARG A 8 -4.64 -17.50 28.80
N ARG A 9 -3.40 -18.00 28.71
CA ARG A 9 -2.21 -17.14 28.51
C ARG A 9 -2.14 -16.58 27.10
N LEU A 10 -2.59 -17.34 26.10
CA LEU A 10 -2.67 -16.87 24.72
C LEU A 10 -3.76 -15.80 24.58
N ASP A 11 -4.93 -16.02 25.18
CA ASP A 11 -6.06 -15.09 25.17
C ASP A 11 -5.74 -13.77 25.92
N GLN A 12 -4.97 -13.82 27.02
CA GLN A 12 -4.48 -12.62 27.71
C GLN A 12 -3.41 -11.86 26.92
N LYS A 13 -2.52 -12.55 26.19
CA LYS A 13 -1.57 -11.90 25.28
C LYS A 13 -2.29 -11.27 24.09
N LEU A 14 -3.23 -11.97 23.47
CA LEU A 14 -4.05 -11.45 22.39
C LEU A 14 -4.88 -10.22 22.80
N ARG A 15 -5.45 -10.22 24.01
CA ARG A 15 -6.17 -9.06 24.55
C ARG A 15 -5.26 -7.87 24.84
N ARG A 16 -4.02 -8.08 25.31
CA ARG A 16 -3.05 -6.99 25.49
C ARG A 16 -2.58 -6.41 24.15
N PHE A 17 -2.35 -7.25 23.13
CA PHE A 17 -2.03 -6.79 21.79
C PHE A 17 -3.16 -5.99 21.17
N SER A 18 -4.40 -6.49 21.26
CA SER A 18 -5.60 -5.80 20.75
C SER A 18 -5.79 -4.41 21.39
N THR A 19 -5.54 -4.26 22.69
CA THR A 19 -5.69 -2.97 23.38
C THR A 19 -4.60 -1.97 22.99
N THR A 20 -3.36 -2.44 22.81
CA THR A 20 -2.24 -1.57 22.42
C THR A 20 -2.38 -1.10 20.98
N VAL A 21 -2.84 -1.96 20.08
CA VAL A 21 -3.10 -1.61 18.67
C VAL A 21 -4.29 -0.66 18.56
N ARG A 22 -5.37 -0.86 19.33
CA ARG A 22 -6.51 0.06 19.35
C ARG A 22 -6.12 1.47 19.79
N ASN A 23 -5.34 1.60 20.82
CA ASN A 23 -4.91 2.91 21.32
C ASN A 23 -4.01 3.62 20.30
N ARG A 24 -3.11 2.90 19.62
CA ARG A 24 -2.29 3.47 18.54
C ARG A 24 -3.13 3.87 17.33
N ALA A 25 -4.07 3.03 16.92
CA ALA A 25 -4.96 3.30 15.81
C ALA A 25 -5.78 4.59 16.04
N GLU A 26 -6.27 4.79 17.26
CA GLU A 26 -6.99 5.99 17.65
C GLU A 26 -6.10 7.23 17.65
N ASP A 27 -4.87 7.12 18.17
CA ASP A 27 -3.93 8.24 18.27
C ASP A 27 -3.34 8.65 16.92
N GLU A 28 -3.10 7.69 16.01
CA GLU A 28 -2.51 7.94 14.72
C GLU A 28 -3.53 8.12 13.59
N GLY A 29 -4.83 8.03 13.89
CA GLY A 29 -5.91 8.20 12.93
C GLY A 29 -6.02 7.06 11.93
N ASP A 30 -5.65 5.84 12.32
CA ASP A 30 -6.04 4.63 11.58
C ASP A 30 -7.52 4.34 11.81
N TRP A 31 -8.33 5.11 11.16
CA TRP A 31 -9.76 5.04 11.27
C TRP A 31 -10.26 4.16 10.14
N LEU A 32 -10.82 3.04 10.48
CA LEU A 32 -11.55 2.19 9.54
C LEU A 32 -12.66 2.98 8.84
N TYR A 33 -13.21 3.97 9.53
CA TYR A 33 -14.10 5.00 9.01
C TYR A 33 -13.75 6.32 9.67
N SER A 34 -13.01 7.17 8.99
CA SER A 34 -12.91 8.55 9.45
C SER A 34 -14.16 9.30 8.98
N SER A 35 -15.02 9.68 9.91
CA SER A 35 -16.13 10.59 9.62
C SER A 35 -15.63 11.94 9.08
N GLU A 36 -14.35 12.27 9.37
CA GLU A 36 -13.73 13.52 8.94
C GLU A 36 -13.68 13.70 7.42
N TRP A 37 -13.60 12.60 6.65
CA TRP A 37 -13.50 12.69 5.19
C TRP A 37 -14.47 11.75 4.45
N TRP A 38 -15.13 10.84 5.18
CA TRP A 38 -16.07 9.88 4.60
C TRP A 38 -17.49 10.40 4.59
N ASP A 39 -17.87 11.16 5.59
CA ASP A 39 -19.20 11.74 5.68
C ASP A 39 -19.36 12.86 4.66
N SER A 40 -20.20 12.62 3.65
CA SER A 40 -20.53 13.60 2.61
C SER A 40 -21.38 14.77 3.12
N SER A 41 -21.91 14.66 4.34
CA SER A 41 -22.90 15.61 4.88
C SER A 41 -22.30 16.73 5.73
N GLY A 42 -21.02 16.70 6.10
CA GLY A 42 -20.52 17.63 7.12
C GLY A 42 -19.14 18.23 6.95
N ALA A 43 -18.26 17.70 6.12
CA ALA A 43 -16.94 18.30 5.94
C ALA A 43 -16.83 18.96 4.57
N ASP A 44 -16.85 20.28 4.54
CA ASP A 44 -16.52 21.07 3.35
C ASP A 44 -15.06 20.82 2.97
N GLY A 45 -14.83 19.79 2.15
CA GLY A 45 -13.53 19.48 1.57
C GLY A 45 -13.11 20.61 0.63
N LYS A 46 -11.86 21.06 0.73
CA LYS A 46 -11.31 22.07 -0.17
C LYS A 46 -10.54 21.41 -1.30
N THR A 47 -10.89 21.68 -2.54
CA THR A 47 -10.10 21.28 -3.71
C THR A 47 -8.75 22.00 -3.67
N VAL A 48 -7.65 21.22 -3.63
CA VAL A 48 -6.27 21.71 -3.54
C VAL A 48 -5.47 21.43 -4.81
N PHE A 49 -6.00 20.56 -5.69
CA PHE A 49 -5.43 20.25 -6.99
C PHE A 49 -6.58 19.90 -7.95
N ARG A 50 -6.46 20.30 -9.23
CA ARG A 50 -7.39 19.93 -10.29
C ARG A 50 -6.69 20.03 -11.64
N SER A 51 -6.80 19.00 -12.46
CA SER A 51 -6.27 18.97 -13.82
C SER A 51 -7.00 17.93 -14.66
N LEU A 52 -6.98 18.09 -15.99
CA LEU A 52 -7.55 17.13 -16.92
C LEU A 52 -6.49 16.10 -17.33
N SER A 53 -6.85 14.84 -17.29
CA SER A 53 -6.04 13.72 -17.78
C SER A 53 -6.31 13.46 -19.25
N ASP A 54 -5.27 13.12 -19.99
CA ASP A 54 -5.34 12.60 -21.38
C ASP A 54 -5.26 11.06 -21.43
N LYS A 55 -5.26 10.40 -20.26
CA LYS A 55 -5.15 8.93 -20.12
C LYS A 55 -6.48 8.22 -19.86
N GLY A 56 -7.59 8.91 -19.96
CA GLY A 56 -8.92 8.34 -19.75
C GLY A 56 -9.46 8.50 -18.33
N ASN A 57 -8.71 9.13 -17.42
CA ASN A 57 -9.16 9.36 -16.04
C ASN A 57 -10.08 10.58 -15.88
N GLY A 58 -10.33 11.33 -16.97
CA GLY A 58 -11.16 12.53 -16.94
C GLY A 58 -10.55 13.64 -16.08
N GLU A 59 -11.34 14.27 -15.23
CA GLU A 59 -10.84 15.28 -14.31
C GLU A 59 -10.19 14.61 -13.08
N VAL A 60 -8.92 14.86 -12.87
CA VAL A 60 -8.18 14.42 -11.68
C VAL A 60 -8.17 15.57 -10.67
N SER A 61 -8.68 15.31 -9.47
CA SER A 61 -8.72 16.31 -8.39
C SER A 61 -8.24 15.74 -7.06
N VAL A 62 -7.71 16.63 -6.20
CA VAL A 62 -7.39 16.30 -4.80
C VAL A 62 -8.19 17.19 -3.88
N ILE A 63 -8.94 16.59 -2.98
CA ILE A 63 -9.75 17.28 -1.99
C ILE A 63 -9.12 17.10 -0.61
N ALA A 64 -8.87 18.21 0.07
CA ALA A 64 -8.32 18.23 1.42
C ALA A 64 -9.43 18.37 2.46
N TYR A 65 -9.42 17.50 3.44
CA TYR A 65 -10.29 17.52 4.61
C TYR A 65 -9.45 17.70 5.88
N PRO A 66 -9.87 18.51 6.85
CA PRO A 66 -9.14 18.66 8.10
C PRO A 66 -9.08 17.33 8.87
N SER A 67 -8.00 17.08 9.59
CA SER A 67 -7.87 15.95 10.49
C SER A 67 -7.64 16.42 11.92
N SER A 68 -8.39 15.86 12.86
CA SER A 68 -8.26 16.14 14.29
C SER A 68 -7.04 15.44 14.93
N LYS A 69 -6.46 14.45 14.26
CA LYS A 69 -5.36 13.63 14.79
C LYS A 69 -4.09 13.75 13.94
N PRO A 70 -2.90 13.69 14.55
CA PRO A 70 -2.67 13.74 16.00
C PRO A 70 -3.02 15.10 16.59
N GLU A 71 -3.41 15.11 17.86
CA GLU A 71 -3.73 16.33 18.58
C GLU A 71 -2.51 17.24 18.75
N LYS A 72 -2.75 18.56 18.86
CA LYS A 72 -1.67 19.59 18.96
C LYS A 72 -0.66 19.31 20.06
N VAL A 73 -1.06 18.68 21.15
CA VAL A 73 -0.18 18.34 22.28
C VAL A 73 0.98 17.44 21.86
N TYR A 74 0.82 16.65 20.81
CA TYR A 74 1.85 15.74 20.29
C TYR A 74 2.75 16.36 19.21
N TRP A 75 2.42 17.55 18.67
CA TRP A 75 3.14 18.16 17.55
C TRP A 75 4.58 18.53 17.89
N GLY A 76 4.84 18.97 19.13
CA GLY A 76 6.19 19.36 19.56
C GLY A 76 7.25 18.28 19.39
N ARG A 77 6.86 16.99 19.52
CA ARG A 77 7.78 15.87 19.25
C ARG A 77 8.13 15.78 17.76
N THR A 78 7.15 15.96 16.89
CA THR A 78 7.35 15.91 15.44
C THR A 78 8.12 17.15 14.96
N GLU A 79 7.85 18.33 15.49
CA GLU A 79 8.62 19.55 15.20
C GLU A 79 10.10 19.40 15.60
N LYS A 80 10.36 18.80 16.77
CA LYS A 80 11.71 18.47 17.19
C LYS A 80 12.39 17.47 16.26
N TRP A 81 11.69 16.43 15.83
CA TRP A 81 12.21 15.47 14.87
C TRP A 81 12.55 16.13 13.52
N LEU A 82 11.67 17.01 13.01
CA LEU A 82 11.95 17.79 11.79
C LEU A 82 13.22 18.63 11.93
N GLN A 83 13.39 19.27 13.07
CA GLN A 83 14.57 20.09 13.35
C GLN A 83 15.86 19.27 13.45
N GLU A 84 15.83 18.14 14.17
CA GLU A 84 16.97 17.21 14.28
C GLU A 84 17.38 16.69 12.89
N ARG A 85 16.39 16.28 12.09
CA ARG A 85 16.60 15.77 10.73
C ARG A 85 17.23 16.83 9.81
N TYR A 86 16.78 18.07 9.95
CA TYR A 86 17.33 19.19 9.19
C TYR A 86 18.81 19.46 9.54
N HIS A 87 19.14 19.44 10.83
CA HIS A 87 20.52 19.62 11.30
C HIS A 87 21.46 18.50 10.84
N GLU A 88 20.99 17.26 10.73
CA GLU A 88 21.81 16.15 10.21
C GLU A 88 22.33 16.40 8.78
N ILE A 89 21.58 17.15 7.97
CA ILE A 89 21.93 17.40 6.57
C ILE A 89 22.70 18.73 6.41
N HIS A 90 22.39 19.72 7.25
CA HIS A 90 22.92 21.07 7.16
C HIS A 90 23.89 21.42 8.29
N SER A 91 24.65 20.46 8.79
CA SER A 91 25.57 20.57 9.94
C SER A 91 26.71 21.61 9.82
N GLY A 92 26.70 22.50 8.82
CA GLY A 92 27.72 23.55 8.62
C GLY A 92 27.19 24.94 8.34
N ASP A 93 25.90 25.13 8.17
CA ASP A 93 25.34 26.40 7.70
C ASP A 93 24.50 27.10 8.78
N SER A 94 25.17 27.96 9.56
CA SER A 94 24.53 28.76 10.62
C SER A 94 23.51 29.80 10.10
N LYS A 95 23.41 29.98 8.78
CA LYS A 95 22.51 30.97 8.15
C LYS A 95 21.07 30.52 8.00
N HIS A 96 20.76 29.24 8.23
CA HIS A 96 19.40 28.69 8.08
C HIS A 96 18.77 28.41 9.44
N GLN A 97 18.71 29.43 10.31
CA GLN A 97 18.04 29.34 11.60
C GLN A 97 16.55 29.63 11.44
N GLY A 98 15.76 28.65 11.69
CA GLY A 98 14.29 28.74 11.83
C GLY A 98 13.75 27.37 12.18
N ASN A 99 12.96 27.32 13.27
CA ASN A 99 12.30 26.07 13.68
C ASN A 99 11.20 25.72 12.72
N PHE A 100 10.93 24.41 12.57
CA PHE A 100 9.75 23.95 11.87
C PHE A 100 8.53 24.04 12.76
N LYS A 101 7.39 24.45 12.18
CA LYS A 101 6.09 24.52 12.85
C LYS A 101 5.03 23.76 12.05
N ILE A 102 4.28 22.94 12.74
CA ILE A 102 3.15 22.21 12.16
C ILE A 102 1.94 23.13 12.06
N LEU A 103 1.35 23.21 10.86
CA LEU A 103 0.08 23.89 10.63
C LEU A 103 -1.10 22.99 10.96
N GLY A 104 -0.97 21.69 10.66
CA GLY A 104 -2.02 20.71 10.89
C GLY A 104 -1.84 19.45 10.10
N TYR A 105 -2.79 18.54 10.29
CA TYR A 105 -2.93 17.33 9.52
C TYR A 105 -4.21 17.38 8.70
N GLN A 106 -4.16 16.76 7.53
CA GLN A 106 -5.28 16.70 6.60
C GLN A 106 -5.37 15.30 5.99
N TRP A 107 -6.59 14.86 5.71
CA TRP A 107 -6.86 13.79 4.77
C TRP A 107 -6.94 14.39 3.38
N ARG A 108 -6.27 13.80 2.41
CA ARG A 108 -6.29 14.22 1.02
C ARG A 108 -6.75 13.07 0.15
N ALA A 109 -7.92 13.26 -0.47
CA ALA A 109 -8.56 12.27 -1.32
C ALA A 109 -8.34 12.63 -2.79
N LEU A 110 -7.69 11.72 -3.52
CA LEU A 110 -7.60 11.74 -4.97
C LEU A 110 -8.92 11.24 -5.56
N ARG A 111 -9.45 11.95 -6.54
CA ARG A 111 -10.69 11.60 -7.25
C ARG A 111 -10.50 11.67 -8.74
N PHE A 112 -11.17 10.78 -9.45
CA PHE A 112 -11.40 10.86 -10.88
C PHE A 112 -12.84 11.29 -11.11
N ASN A 113 -13.03 12.27 -11.96
CA ASN A 113 -14.31 12.96 -12.10
C ASN A 113 -14.84 13.47 -10.73
N GLU A 114 -16.12 13.76 -10.61
CA GLU A 114 -16.65 14.27 -9.34
C GLU A 114 -16.93 13.17 -8.31
N ASP A 115 -17.16 11.94 -8.74
CA ASP A 115 -17.77 10.89 -7.91
C ASP A 115 -16.81 9.79 -7.46
N THR A 116 -15.76 9.46 -8.23
CA THR A 116 -14.96 8.28 -7.96
C THR A 116 -13.72 8.58 -7.13
N ARG A 117 -13.72 8.13 -5.89
CA ARG A 117 -12.58 8.27 -4.98
C ARG A 117 -11.60 7.12 -5.19
N GLN A 118 -10.40 7.45 -5.68
CA GLN A 118 -9.36 6.49 -6.01
C GLN A 118 -8.38 6.23 -4.88
N SER A 119 -8.00 7.26 -4.15
CA SER A 119 -7.02 7.12 -3.08
C SER A 119 -7.24 8.14 -1.98
N THR A 120 -6.83 7.81 -0.77
CA THR A 120 -6.85 8.75 0.36
C THR A 120 -5.59 8.57 1.20
N VAL A 121 -4.91 9.67 1.46
CA VAL A 121 -3.68 9.71 2.26
C VAL A 121 -3.80 10.73 3.39
N LYS A 122 -3.06 10.52 4.46
CA LYS A 122 -2.89 11.52 5.52
C LYS A 122 -1.65 12.34 5.25
N VAL A 123 -1.77 13.66 5.39
CA VAL A 123 -0.70 14.61 5.09
C VAL A 123 -0.50 15.54 6.27
N MET A 124 0.75 15.75 6.66
CA MET A 124 1.18 16.80 7.57
C MET A 124 1.53 18.04 6.75
N ALA A 125 0.94 19.18 7.10
CA ALA A 125 1.31 20.50 6.56
C ALA A 125 2.14 21.23 7.60
N PHE A 126 3.27 21.79 7.23
CA PHE A 126 4.19 22.47 8.10
C PHE A 126 4.97 23.54 7.34
N TYR A 127 5.63 24.44 8.05
CA TYR A 127 6.44 25.52 7.49
C TYR A 127 7.67 25.76 8.35
N ARG A 128 8.58 26.56 7.85
CA ARG A 128 9.74 27.05 8.59
C ARG A 128 9.46 28.48 9.11
N GLU A 129 9.77 28.77 10.36
CA GLU A 129 9.56 30.11 10.93
C GLU A 129 10.29 31.24 10.18
N SER A 130 11.41 30.90 9.51
CA SER A 130 12.14 31.85 8.66
C SER A 130 11.52 32.06 7.27
N ASP A 131 10.55 31.20 6.87
CA ASP A 131 9.84 31.26 5.59
C ASP A 131 8.40 30.74 5.76
N PRO A 132 7.54 31.53 6.42
CA PRO A 132 6.20 31.09 6.81
C PRO A 132 5.23 30.97 5.63
N ASP A 133 5.55 31.55 4.48
CA ASP A 133 4.72 31.48 3.27
C ASP A 133 4.94 30.20 2.48
N SER A 134 6.05 29.51 2.71
CA SER A 134 6.40 28.23 2.04
C SER A 134 5.85 27.05 2.83
N ILE A 135 4.64 26.63 2.49
CA ILE A 135 4.00 25.46 3.12
C ILE A 135 4.54 24.17 2.49
N LEU A 136 5.05 23.31 3.35
CA LEU A 136 5.58 22.02 3.01
C LEU A 136 4.58 20.91 3.37
N LEU A 137 4.55 19.87 2.57
CA LEU A 137 3.65 18.73 2.75
C LEU A 137 4.46 17.44 2.94
N MET A 138 4.03 16.61 3.87
CA MET A 138 4.62 15.28 4.09
C MET A 138 3.51 14.26 4.27
N GLN A 139 3.42 13.30 3.35
CA GLN A 139 2.53 12.16 3.51
C GLN A 139 2.94 11.32 4.71
N GLN A 140 1.96 10.78 5.45
CA GLN A 140 2.20 9.92 6.60
C GLN A 140 2.15 8.45 6.16
N PRO A 141 3.29 7.77 5.97
CA PRO A 141 3.34 6.45 5.33
C PRO A 141 2.63 5.36 6.14
N HIS A 142 2.55 5.50 7.46
CA HIS A 142 1.90 4.53 8.33
C HIS A 142 0.37 4.67 8.42
N CYS A 143 -0.18 5.77 7.89
CA CYS A 143 -1.61 6.05 7.92
C CYS A 143 -2.28 5.56 6.62
N LEU A 144 -2.63 4.28 6.57
CA LEU A 144 -3.40 3.72 5.46
C LEU A 144 -4.89 3.91 5.70
N ALA A 145 -5.52 4.83 4.97
CA ALA A 145 -6.93 5.17 5.15
C ALA A 145 -7.87 4.06 4.65
N ILE A 146 -7.60 3.55 3.45
CA ILE A 146 -8.54 2.71 2.71
C ILE A 146 -8.37 1.23 3.08
N PRO A 147 -9.46 0.52 3.41
CA PRO A 147 -9.40 -0.88 3.85
C PRO A 147 -8.76 -1.84 2.84
N TYR A 148 -8.97 -1.64 1.52
CA TYR A 148 -8.38 -2.56 0.54
C TYR A 148 -6.86 -2.46 0.49
N VAL A 149 -6.27 -1.27 0.67
CA VAL A 149 -4.80 -1.12 0.76
C VAL A 149 -4.25 -1.90 1.95
N LYS A 150 -4.92 -1.84 3.11
CA LYS A 150 -4.56 -2.64 4.30
C LYS A 150 -4.66 -4.13 4.01
N SER A 151 -5.71 -4.57 3.31
CA SER A 151 -5.90 -5.96 2.90
C SER A 151 -4.78 -6.45 1.99
N MET A 152 -4.42 -5.68 0.96
CA MET A 152 -3.33 -6.01 0.04
C MET A 152 -2.00 -6.17 0.79
N ILE A 153 -1.65 -5.24 1.67
CA ILE A 153 -0.42 -5.28 2.47
C ILE A 153 -0.42 -6.50 3.40
N CYS A 154 -1.50 -6.70 4.16
CA CYS A 154 -1.59 -7.82 5.12
C CYS A 154 -1.51 -9.17 4.41
N ALA A 155 -2.34 -9.36 3.36
CA ALA A 155 -2.39 -10.61 2.60
C ALA A 155 -1.07 -10.88 1.88
N GLY A 156 -0.51 -9.87 1.21
CA GLY A 156 0.74 -10.00 0.46
C GLY A 156 1.92 -10.34 1.36
N LEU A 157 2.15 -9.57 2.41
CA LEU A 157 3.30 -9.77 3.30
C LEU A 157 3.17 -11.03 4.16
N ALA A 158 1.96 -11.40 4.62
CA ALA A 158 1.74 -12.67 5.28
C ALA A 158 2.03 -13.85 4.35
N THR A 159 1.61 -13.76 3.09
CA THR A 159 1.82 -14.85 2.11
C THR A 159 3.28 -15.03 1.75
N ILE A 160 4.01 -13.97 1.41
CA ILE A 160 5.43 -14.10 1.07
C ILE A 160 6.25 -14.62 2.25
N SER A 161 5.83 -14.32 3.49
CA SER A 161 6.45 -14.86 4.71
C SER A 161 6.21 -16.37 4.90
N CYS A 162 5.19 -16.93 4.22
CA CYS A 162 4.94 -18.37 4.19
C CYS A 162 5.72 -19.08 3.07
N CYS A 163 6.32 -18.32 2.16
CA CYS A 163 7.14 -18.82 1.07
C CYS A 163 8.63 -18.87 1.49
N ASN A 164 9.50 -19.19 0.53
CA ASN A 164 10.95 -19.23 0.79
C ASN A 164 11.58 -17.81 0.81
N PHE A 165 10.97 -16.87 1.53
CA PHE A 165 11.42 -15.49 1.66
C PHE A 165 11.55 -15.08 3.13
N ASP A 166 12.72 -14.60 3.52
CA ASP A 166 12.98 -14.08 4.86
C ASP A 166 12.61 -12.60 4.94
N LEU A 167 11.34 -12.34 5.25
CA LEU A 167 10.81 -10.98 5.36
C LEU A 167 11.48 -10.20 6.50
N HIS A 168 11.84 -10.87 7.61
CA HIS A 168 12.49 -10.20 8.74
C HIS A 168 13.85 -9.61 8.34
N LYS A 169 14.65 -10.34 7.56
CA LYS A 169 15.90 -9.82 7.02
C LYS A 169 15.69 -8.65 6.08
N ALA A 170 14.62 -8.68 5.27
CA ALA A 170 14.27 -7.54 4.41
C ALA A 170 13.86 -6.33 5.26
N ILE A 171 13.06 -6.49 6.31
CA ILE A 171 12.69 -5.40 7.23
C ILE A 171 13.94 -4.76 7.86
N CYS A 172 14.90 -5.57 8.29
CA CYS A 172 16.16 -5.10 8.87
C CYS A 172 17.14 -4.50 7.83
N GLY A 173 16.90 -4.69 6.54
CA GLY A 173 17.77 -4.20 5.45
C GLY A 173 18.97 -5.08 5.14
N THR A 174 19.01 -6.32 5.67
CA THR A 174 20.08 -7.30 5.40
C THR A 174 19.76 -8.22 4.21
N LYS A 175 18.55 -8.12 3.65
CA LYS A 175 18.12 -8.77 2.43
C LYS A 175 17.33 -7.78 1.58
N THR A 176 17.64 -7.73 0.29
CA THR A 176 16.85 -6.93 -0.67
C THR A 176 15.49 -7.59 -0.91
N MET A 177 14.46 -6.77 -1.08
CA MET A 177 13.11 -7.13 -1.47
C MET A 177 12.70 -6.29 -2.68
N ASN A 178 12.63 -6.90 -3.84
CA ASN A 178 12.23 -6.22 -5.06
C ASN A 178 10.71 -6.19 -5.17
N VAL A 179 10.16 -5.00 -5.16
CA VAL A 179 8.72 -4.75 -5.19
C VAL A 179 8.33 -4.07 -6.49
N LEU A 180 7.23 -4.50 -7.10
CA LEU A 180 6.56 -3.78 -8.18
C LEU A 180 5.18 -3.35 -7.71
N CYS A 181 4.87 -2.07 -7.86
CA CYS A 181 3.54 -1.52 -7.70
C CYS A 181 3.03 -1.07 -9.08
N ILE A 182 1.83 -1.48 -9.46
CA ILE A 182 1.15 -1.08 -10.70
C ILE A 182 -0.11 -0.34 -10.30
N GLY A 183 -0.18 0.94 -10.67
CA GLY A 183 -1.16 1.91 -10.19
C GLY A 183 -0.63 2.61 -8.93
N HIS A 184 -0.23 3.86 -9.11
CA HIS A 184 0.35 4.69 -8.05
C HIS A 184 -0.73 5.32 -7.15
N GLY A 185 -1.76 5.91 -7.76
CA GLY A 185 -2.78 6.67 -7.04
C GLY A 185 -2.17 7.74 -6.14
N GLY A 186 -2.38 7.62 -4.83
CA GLY A 186 -1.75 8.48 -3.82
C GLY A 186 -0.42 7.98 -3.29
N GLY A 187 0.15 6.91 -3.84
CA GLY A 187 1.45 6.36 -3.43
C GLY A 187 1.48 5.67 -2.06
N SER A 188 0.33 5.25 -1.54
CA SER A 188 0.24 4.67 -0.18
C SER A 188 1.03 3.38 -0.03
N ILE A 189 0.92 2.44 -0.98
CA ILE A 189 1.60 1.15 -0.94
C ILE A 189 3.12 1.31 -1.09
N PRO A 190 3.64 1.96 -2.16
CA PRO A 190 5.08 2.11 -2.35
C PRO A 190 5.74 2.86 -1.20
N LEU A 191 5.11 3.90 -0.68
CA LEU A 191 5.67 4.70 0.40
C LEU A 191 5.70 3.94 1.73
N LEU A 192 4.64 3.19 2.08
CA LEU A 192 4.64 2.32 3.26
C LEU A 192 5.77 1.29 3.18
N LEU A 193 5.86 0.56 2.07
CA LEU A 193 6.85 -0.50 1.89
C LEU A 193 8.27 0.04 1.99
N ALA A 194 8.58 1.13 1.27
CA ALA A 194 9.90 1.74 1.34
C ALA A 194 10.21 2.32 2.73
N SER A 195 9.22 2.85 3.46
CA SER A 195 9.45 3.42 4.79
C SER A 195 9.63 2.36 5.88
N LYS A 196 8.91 1.24 5.80
CA LYS A 196 8.88 0.21 6.84
C LYS A 196 9.83 -0.96 6.60
N ILE A 197 10.19 -1.24 5.34
CA ILE A 197 11.07 -2.35 4.96
C ILE A 197 12.37 -1.78 4.40
N LYS A 198 13.44 -1.77 5.20
CA LYS A 198 14.72 -1.14 4.83
C LYS A 198 15.37 -1.76 3.59
N GLY A 199 15.12 -3.03 3.31
CA GLY A 199 15.60 -3.74 2.12
C GLY A 199 14.68 -3.63 0.91
N ALA A 200 13.52 -2.95 1.00
CA ALA A 200 12.62 -2.81 -0.12
C ALA A 200 13.20 -1.87 -1.19
N MET A 201 13.23 -2.35 -2.43
CA MET A 201 13.46 -1.56 -3.64
C MET A 201 12.16 -1.57 -4.43
N VAL A 202 11.51 -0.44 -4.54
CA VAL A 202 10.15 -0.32 -5.06
C VAL A 202 10.16 0.33 -6.42
N HIS A 203 9.74 -0.41 -7.44
CA HIS A 203 9.36 0.12 -8.74
C HIS A 203 7.87 0.41 -8.70
N ASP A 204 7.49 1.63 -8.98
CA ASP A 204 6.11 2.11 -8.95
C ASP A 204 5.75 2.65 -10.32
N VAL A 205 4.69 2.12 -10.93
CA VAL A 205 4.34 2.38 -12.32
C VAL A 205 2.97 3.00 -12.41
N GLU A 206 2.92 4.20 -12.98
CA GLU A 206 1.70 4.97 -13.20
C GLU A 206 1.60 5.41 -14.65
N ILE A 207 0.43 5.23 -15.25
CA ILE A 207 0.20 5.60 -16.65
C ILE A 207 -0.10 7.10 -16.82
N ASP A 208 -0.65 7.73 -15.78
CA ASP A 208 -1.15 9.09 -15.83
C ASP A 208 -0.21 10.09 -15.14
N PRO A 209 0.48 10.95 -15.89
CA PRO A 209 1.36 11.97 -15.30
C PRO A 209 0.61 12.97 -14.42
N ILE A 210 -0.72 13.14 -14.62
CA ILE A 210 -1.52 14.02 -13.76
C ILE A 210 -1.72 13.39 -12.38
N VAL A 211 -1.87 12.06 -12.29
CA VAL A 211 -1.93 11.34 -11.01
C VAL A 211 -0.60 11.48 -10.28
N ILE A 212 0.53 11.31 -10.97
CA ILE A 212 1.87 11.55 -10.40
C ILE A 212 2.00 12.97 -9.88
N SER A 213 1.62 13.96 -10.69
CA SER A 213 1.66 15.37 -10.30
C SER A 213 0.80 15.66 -9.07
N ALA A 214 -0.42 15.10 -9.01
CA ALA A 214 -1.34 15.23 -7.90
C ALA A 214 -0.75 14.65 -6.59
N SER A 215 -0.14 13.47 -6.67
CA SER A 215 0.46 12.80 -5.50
C SER A 215 1.64 13.60 -4.92
N VAL A 216 2.50 14.12 -5.77
CA VAL A 216 3.68 14.91 -5.35
C VAL A 216 3.28 16.30 -4.87
N GLN A 217 2.50 17.05 -5.66
CA GLN A 217 2.20 18.45 -5.37
C GLN A 217 1.14 18.63 -4.29
N ALA A 218 0.17 17.72 -4.25
CA ALA A 218 -1.00 17.89 -3.38
C ALA A 218 -1.15 16.82 -2.31
N MET A 219 -0.50 15.66 -2.41
CA MET A 219 -0.64 14.59 -1.42
C MET A 219 0.65 14.34 -0.62
N GLY A 220 1.71 15.15 -0.84
CA GLY A 220 2.95 15.11 -0.06
C GLY A 220 3.77 13.84 -0.24
N PHE A 221 3.60 13.14 -1.37
CA PHE A 221 4.46 12.04 -1.78
C PHE A 221 5.87 12.59 -2.09
N PRO A 222 6.95 11.85 -1.77
CA PRO A 222 8.30 12.30 -2.11
C PRO A 222 8.45 12.56 -3.61
N SER A 223 9.04 13.71 -3.96
CA SER A 223 9.36 13.99 -5.34
C SER A 223 10.31 12.92 -5.87
N PRO A 224 9.93 12.18 -6.92
CA PRO A 224 10.79 11.14 -7.46
C PRO A 224 12.08 11.77 -7.98
N SER A 225 13.20 11.11 -7.76
CA SER A 225 14.36 11.28 -8.62
C SER A 225 13.93 10.75 -9.99
N LEU A 226 13.47 11.61 -10.89
CA LEU A 226 13.09 11.19 -12.24
C LEU A 226 14.30 10.53 -12.88
N ALA A 227 14.29 9.20 -12.94
CA ALA A 227 15.34 8.39 -13.56
C ALA A 227 15.38 8.56 -15.10
N THR A 228 14.70 9.58 -15.63
CA THR A 228 14.55 9.80 -17.06
C THR A 228 14.65 11.29 -17.42
N SER A 229 15.82 11.85 -17.45
CA SER A 229 16.28 12.78 -18.50
C SER A 229 17.73 13.18 -18.24
N PRO A 230 18.66 12.95 -19.17
CA PRO A 230 20.04 13.42 -19.04
C PRO A 230 20.21 14.94 -19.24
N TYR A 231 19.13 15.72 -19.31
CA TYR A 231 19.15 17.13 -19.70
C TYR A 231 18.58 18.14 -18.70
N THR A 232 18.27 17.76 -17.47
CA THR A 232 17.88 18.74 -16.45
C THR A 232 19.06 19.14 -15.59
N ASN A 233 19.62 20.34 -15.82
CA ASN A 233 20.54 20.99 -14.89
C ASN A 233 19.85 21.15 -13.53
N PRO A 234 20.42 20.64 -12.43
CA PRO A 234 19.83 20.80 -11.11
C PRO A 234 20.11 22.21 -10.59
N THR A 235 19.23 23.14 -10.83
CA THR A 235 19.09 24.27 -9.90
C THR A 235 18.51 23.67 -8.62
N GLN A 236 19.36 23.35 -7.66
CA GLN A 236 18.99 22.87 -6.32
C GLN A 236 18.15 23.95 -5.65
N SER A 237 16.81 23.82 -5.72
CA SER A 237 15.92 24.68 -4.96
C SER A 237 15.99 24.27 -3.47
N THR A 238 15.77 25.21 -2.56
CA THR A 238 15.65 24.94 -1.11
C THR A 238 14.58 23.88 -0.82
N HIS A 239 13.54 23.81 -1.67
CA HIS A 239 12.49 22.79 -1.62
C HIS A 239 13.04 21.37 -1.82
N ASP A 240 13.94 21.16 -2.79
CA ASP A 240 14.55 19.85 -3.03
C ASP A 240 15.40 19.37 -1.85
N SER A 241 16.09 20.30 -1.17
CA SER A 241 16.90 19.96 0.01
C SER A 241 16.04 19.51 1.19
N ILE A 242 14.87 20.12 1.38
CA ILE A 242 13.93 19.74 2.43
C ILE A 242 13.27 18.39 2.10
N GLN A 243 12.88 18.16 0.85
CA GLN A 243 12.35 16.86 0.41
C GLN A 243 13.35 15.72 0.66
N LYS A 244 14.63 15.92 0.29
CA LYS A 244 15.71 14.97 0.58
C LYS A 244 15.88 14.73 2.08
N MET A 245 15.75 15.77 2.90
CA MET A 245 15.78 15.65 4.36
C MET A 245 14.66 14.77 4.88
N LEU A 246 13.41 15.07 4.51
CA LEU A 246 12.23 14.36 4.99
C LEU A 246 12.29 12.86 4.67
N TRP A 247 12.74 12.55 3.46
CA TRP A 247 12.63 11.21 2.91
C TRP A 247 13.97 10.45 2.79
N LYS A 248 15.04 10.97 3.40
CA LYS A 248 16.36 10.31 3.43
C LYS A 248 16.24 8.87 3.89
N GLY A 249 16.76 7.95 3.10
CA GLY A 249 16.68 6.51 3.35
C GLY A 249 15.34 5.88 2.94
N THR A 250 14.44 6.64 2.31
CA THR A 250 13.16 6.13 1.79
C THR A 250 13.02 6.42 0.30
N HIS A 251 13.15 7.69 -0.10
CA HIS A 251 12.94 8.09 -1.49
C HIS A 251 13.98 7.47 -2.44
N GLU A 252 15.20 7.20 -1.98
CA GLU A 252 16.23 6.55 -2.80
C GLU A 252 15.89 5.12 -3.17
N ARG A 253 14.88 4.54 -2.51
CA ARG A 253 14.41 3.17 -2.72
C ARG A 253 13.10 3.09 -3.49
N ILE A 254 12.57 4.23 -3.93
CA ILE A 254 11.37 4.31 -4.76
C ILE A 254 11.76 4.85 -6.14
N CYS A 255 11.51 4.05 -7.17
CA CYS A 255 11.62 4.47 -8.57
C CYS A 255 10.21 4.57 -9.14
N LEU A 256 9.73 5.78 -9.36
CA LEU A 256 8.43 6.05 -9.97
C LEU A 256 8.59 6.23 -11.47
N TYR A 257 7.82 5.48 -12.25
CA TYR A 257 7.84 5.46 -13.70
C TYR A 257 6.50 5.91 -14.27
N GLU A 258 6.54 6.92 -15.12
CA GLU A 258 5.42 7.25 -16.00
C GLU A 258 5.42 6.27 -17.17
N SER A 259 4.61 5.22 -17.09
CA SER A 259 4.52 4.18 -18.12
C SER A 259 3.23 3.39 -18.04
N ASP A 260 2.84 2.84 -19.19
CA ASP A 260 1.87 1.77 -19.25
C ASP A 260 2.47 0.49 -18.63
N ALA A 261 1.73 -0.21 -17.76
CA ALA A 261 2.21 -1.37 -17.03
C ALA A 261 2.70 -2.52 -17.93
N GLU A 262 2.00 -2.77 -19.06
CA GLU A 262 2.40 -3.78 -20.02
C GLU A 262 3.70 -3.39 -20.72
N LYS A 263 3.81 -2.14 -21.16
CA LYS A 263 5.05 -1.63 -21.79
C LYS A 263 6.22 -1.70 -20.82
N PHE A 264 6.01 -1.29 -19.58
CA PHE A 264 7.04 -1.31 -18.54
C PHE A 264 7.59 -2.71 -18.29
N ILE A 265 6.72 -3.71 -18.14
CA ILE A 265 7.15 -5.07 -17.80
C ILE A 265 7.79 -5.81 -18.97
N ILE A 266 7.44 -5.44 -20.22
CA ILE A 266 8.01 -6.02 -21.44
C ILE A 266 9.39 -5.42 -21.74
N ASP A 267 9.68 -4.21 -21.31
CA ASP A 267 10.94 -3.53 -21.58
C ASP A 267 12.11 -4.30 -20.93
N PRO A 268 13.08 -4.78 -21.73
CA PRO A 268 14.21 -5.54 -21.22
C PRO A 268 15.13 -4.73 -20.29
N THR A 269 15.07 -3.42 -20.30
CA THR A 269 15.85 -2.58 -19.38
C THR A 269 15.38 -2.70 -17.93
N HIS A 270 14.16 -3.19 -17.71
CA HIS A 270 13.56 -3.40 -16.39
C HIS A 270 13.58 -4.88 -15.95
N HIS A 271 14.41 -5.73 -16.55
CA HIS A 271 14.52 -7.16 -16.22
C HIS A 271 15.05 -7.39 -14.80
N LEU A 272 14.17 -7.23 -13.84
CA LEU A 272 14.38 -7.55 -12.42
C LEU A 272 13.47 -8.74 -12.04
N LYS A 273 13.93 -9.57 -11.10
CA LYS A 273 13.06 -10.58 -10.49
C LYS A 273 12.38 -9.93 -9.29
N TYR A 274 11.05 -9.81 -9.36
CA TYR A 274 10.24 -9.27 -8.28
C TYR A 274 9.88 -10.35 -7.27
N ASP A 275 10.08 -10.03 -6.02
CA ASP A 275 9.67 -10.87 -4.89
C ASP A 275 8.18 -10.74 -4.64
N ILE A 276 7.64 -9.52 -4.81
CA ILE A 276 6.22 -9.24 -4.61
C ILE A 276 5.74 -8.16 -5.58
N VAL A 277 4.52 -8.32 -6.07
CA VAL A 277 3.87 -7.38 -7.02
C VAL A 277 2.50 -7.01 -6.49
N PHE A 278 2.22 -5.72 -6.41
CA PHE A 278 0.91 -5.16 -6.06
C PHE A 278 0.29 -4.53 -7.31
N ILE A 279 -0.95 -4.88 -7.61
CA ILE A 279 -1.69 -4.37 -8.77
C ILE A 279 -2.99 -3.73 -8.26
N ASP A 280 -3.07 -2.40 -8.39
CA ASP A 280 -4.21 -1.56 -8.01
C ASP A 280 -4.43 -0.50 -9.10
N ALA A 281 -4.82 -0.96 -10.29
CA ALA A 281 -4.91 -0.15 -11.49
C ALA A 281 -6.36 -0.11 -12.00
N TYR A 282 -6.98 1.06 -11.90
CA TYR A 282 -8.33 1.34 -12.38
C TYR A 282 -8.30 2.58 -13.26
N ASP A 283 -9.16 2.62 -14.28
CA ASP A 283 -9.34 3.80 -15.11
C ASP A 283 -10.42 4.74 -14.54
N GLY A 284 -10.69 5.83 -15.28
CA GLY A 284 -11.67 6.83 -14.87
C GLY A 284 -13.13 6.33 -14.81
N ASP A 285 -13.42 5.21 -15.43
CA ASP A 285 -14.71 4.52 -15.40
C ASP A 285 -14.76 3.42 -14.33
N ASP A 286 -13.74 3.36 -13.47
CA ASP A 286 -13.60 2.38 -12.38
C ASP A 286 -13.51 0.93 -12.89
N ILE A 287 -12.87 0.75 -14.07
CA ILE A 287 -12.69 -0.54 -14.70
C ILE A 287 -11.24 -1.02 -14.54
N PHE A 288 -11.07 -2.27 -14.07
CA PHE A 288 -9.77 -2.94 -14.07
C PHE A 288 -9.41 -3.35 -15.50
N PRO A 289 -8.27 -2.87 -16.06
CA PRO A 289 -7.95 -3.02 -17.48
C PRO A 289 -7.85 -4.47 -17.92
N TYR A 290 -8.61 -4.87 -18.97
CA TYR A 290 -8.67 -6.23 -19.49
C TYR A 290 -7.28 -6.79 -19.84
N LYS A 291 -6.41 -5.98 -20.42
CA LYS A 291 -5.04 -6.37 -20.79
C LYS A 291 -4.18 -6.85 -19.62
N LEU A 292 -4.50 -6.48 -18.37
CA LEU A 292 -3.76 -6.89 -17.18
C LEU A 292 -4.16 -8.29 -16.69
N TRP A 293 -5.24 -8.88 -17.24
CA TRP A 293 -5.68 -10.22 -16.83
C TRP A 293 -6.07 -11.15 -18.00
N ASP A 294 -6.00 -10.68 -19.23
CA ASP A 294 -6.18 -11.54 -20.40
C ASP A 294 -5.02 -12.53 -20.54
N LEU A 295 -5.32 -13.83 -20.57
CA LEU A 295 -4.33 -14.90 -20.75
C LEU A 295 -3.58 -14.80 -22.08
N HIS A 296 -4.18 -14.18 -23.09
CA HIS A 296 -3.56 -13.99 -24.41
C HIS A 296 -2.72 -12.72 -24.49
N SER A 297 -2.84 -11.82 -23.52
CA SER A 297 -2.01 -10.63 -23.40
C SER A 297 -0.56 -11.00 -23.03
N PRO A 298 0.43 -10.30 -23.58
CA PRO A 298 1.83 -10.50 -23.20
C PRO A 298 2.09 -10.14 -21.73
N PHE A 299 1.23 -9.34 -21.10
CA PHE A 299 1.41 -8.88 -19.73
C PHE A 299 1.56 -10.04 -18.72
N LEU A 300 0.57 -10.95 -18.64
CA LEU A 300 0.60 -12.05 -17.66
C LEU A 300 1.77 -13.01 -17.89
N LYS A 301 2.09 -13.31 -19.15
CA LYS A 301 3.24 -14.15 -19.51
C LYS A 301 4.55 -13.50 -19.07
N THR A 302 4.71 -12.20 -19.32
CA THR A 302 5.93 -11.48 -18.96
C THR A 302 6.00 -11.28 -17.45
N LEU A 303 4.88 -10.97 -16.79
CA LEU A 303 4.79 -10.91 -15.34
C LEU A 303 5.26 -12.21 -14.69
N SER A 304 4.78 -13.35 -15.20
CA SER A 304 5.22 -14.67 -14.73
C SER A 304 6.75 -14.85 -14.85
N ASN A 305 7.34 -14.37 -15.95
CA ASN A 305 8.79 -14.42 -16.15
C ASN A 305 9.57 -13.47 -15.24
N CYS A 306 9.00 -12.32 -14.87
CA CYS A 306 9.62 -11.35 -13.99
C CYS A 306 9.48 -11.68 -12.51
N LEU A 307 8.62 -12.63 -12.13
CA LEU A 307 8.47 -13.08 -10.75
C LEU A 307 9.61 -13.99 -10.32
N HIS A 308 9.98 -13.89 -9.03
CA HIS A 308 10.91 -14.82 -8.42
C HIS A 308 10.35 -16.26 -8.48
N PRO A 309 11.15 -17.26 -8.93
CA PRO A 309 10.63 -18.61 -9.18
C PRO A 309 10.17 -19.34 -7.92
N GLU A 310 10.79 -19.07 -6.74
CA GLU A 310 10.55 -19.82 -5.51
C GLU A 310 9.56 -19.14 -4.54
N HIS A 311 9.31 -17.83 -4.66
CA HIS A 311 8.47 -17.10 -3.70
C HIS A 311 7.72 -15.91 -4.31
N GLY A 312 7.82 -15.73 -5.63
CA GLY A 312 7.15 -14.61 -6.29
C GLY A 312 5.67 -14.57 -5.97
N THR A 313 5.21 -13.45 -5.42
CA THR A 313 3.84 -13.25 -4.93
C THR A 313 3.19 -12.08 -5.64
N VAL A 314 1.97 -12.27 -6.18
CA VAL A 314 1.17 -11.22 -6.83
C VAL A 314 -0.09 -10.98 -6.02
N ILE A 315 -0.40 -9.71 -5.79
CA ILE A 315 -1.58 -9.24 -5.09
C ILE A 315 -2.35 -8.30 -6.00
N VAL A 316 -3.63 -8.57 -6.21
CA VAL A 316 -4.51 -7.76 -7.08
C VAL A 316 -5.70 -7.24 -6.28
N ASN A 317 -5.99 -5.95 -6.38
CA ASN A 317 -7.22 -5.37 -5.90
C ASN A 317 -8.30 -5.48 -6.99
N LEU A 318 -9.45 -6.04 -6.65
CA LEU A 318 -10.60 -6.12 -7.54
C LEU A 318 -11.85 -5.58 -6.86
N HIS A 319 -12.73 -4.93 -7.62
CA HIS A 319 -14.08 -4.68 -7.17
C HIS A 319 -14.86 -5.99 -7.16
N SER A 320 -15.60 -6.22 -6.08
CA SER A 320 -16.46 -7.41 -5.96
C SER A 320 -17.65 -7.26 -6.87
N ASP A 321 -17.93 -8.28 -7.67
CA ASP A 321 -19.11 -8.40 -8.52
C ASP A 321 -20.20 -9.29 -7.89
N VAL A 322 -20.14 -9.48 -6.58
CA VAL A 322 -21.16 -10.21 -5.84
C VAL A 322 -22.28 -9.25 -5.44
N ASP A 323 -23.44 -9.42 -6.03
CA ASP A 323 -24.66 -8.77 -5.56
C ASP A 323 -24.93 -9.22 -4.12
N TYR A 324 -24.98 -8.28 -3.20
CA TYR A 324 -25.19 -8.52 -1.79
C TYR A 324 -26.69 -8.82 -1.52
N ASP A 325 -27.13 -9.92 -2.07
CA ASP A 325 -28.47 -10.45 -1.82
C ASP A 325 -28.45 -11.16 -0.46
N GLY A 326 -28.38 -10.50 0.64
CA GLY A 326 -28.49 -10.89 2.05
C GLY A 326 -28.79 -12.35 2.46
N ARG A 327 -28.65 -13.31 1.58
CA ARG A 327 -29.02 -14.72 1.71
C ARG A 327 -27.83 -15.66 1.46
N SER A 328 -26.78 -15.53 2.26
CA SER A 328 -25.84 -16.65 2.37
C SER A 328 -26.34 -17.59 3.45
N SER A 329 -26.84 -18.73 3.06
CA SER A 329 -27.37 -19.77 3.94
C SER A 329 -26.32 -20.54 4.74
N ASP A 330 -25.05 -20.37 4.42
CA ASP A 330 -23.93 -21.05 5.08
C ASP A 330 -22.87 -20.03 5.49
N GLY A 331 -22.85 -19.70 6.77
CA GLY A 331 -22.11 -18.59 7.40
C GLY A 331 -20.57 -18.57 7.25
N HIS A 332 -19.97 -19.15 6.21
CA HIS A 332 -18.53 -19.35 6.13
C HIS A 332 -17.78 -18.77 4.92
N SER A 333 -18.42 -18.43 3.81
CA SER A 333 -17.76 -17.70 2.72
C SER A 333 -18.78 -16.94 1.86
N LEU A 334 -18.46 -15.70 1.50
CA LEU A 334 -19.21 -14.99 0.47
C LEU A 334 -18.90 -15.65 -0.89
N PRO A 335 -19.90 -15.87 -1.75
CA PRO A 335 -19.66 -16.42 -3.07
C PRO A 335 -18.76 -15.46 -3.86
N MET A 336 -17.85 -16.01 -4.63
CA MET A 336 -17.03 -15.26 -5.58
C MET A 336 -17.86 -15.02 -6.83
N GLY A 337 -17.97 -13.76 -7.28
CA GLY A 337 -18.69 -13.43 -8.51
C GLY A 337 -17.99 -13.96 -9.76
N GLY A 338 -18.70 -13.93 -10.88
CA GLY A 338 -18.22 -14.49 -12.14
C GLY A 338 -16.97 -13.82 -12.66
N TYR A 339 -16.89 -12.49 -12.58
CA TYR A 339 -15.75 -11.68 -13.00
C TYR A 339 -14.52 -11.94 -12.14
N VAL A 340 -14.64 -11.79 -10.81
CA VAL A 340 -13.54 -12.05 -9.88
C VAL A 340 -12.97 -13.47 -10.09
N LYS A 341 -13.84 -14.45 -10.28
CA LYS A 341 -13.44 -15.84 -10.56
C LYS A 341 -12.65 -15.99 -11.85
N GLN A 342 -13.01 -15.28 -12.92
CA GLN A 342 -12.27 -15.30 -14.19
C GLN A 342 -10.88 -14.69 -14.02
N VAL A 343 -10.77 -13.52 -13.40
CA VAL A 343 -9.49 -12.86 -13.14
C VAL A 343 -8.59 -13.75 -12.27
N CYS A 344 -9.12 -14.33 -11.19
CA CYS A 344 -8.37 -15.23 -10.31
C CYS A 344 -7.82 -16.44 -11.07
N ARG A 345 -8.62 -17.06 -11.93
CA ARG A 345 -8.18 -18.20 -12.77
C ARG A 345 -7.09 -17.79 -13.74
N ALA A 346 -7.22 -16.63 -14.39
CA ALA A 346 -6.23 -16.14 -15.32
C ALA A 346 -4.86 -15.93 -14.62
N TYR A 347 -4.84 -15.29 -13.47
CA TYR A 347 -3.60 -15.13 -12.70
C TYR A 347 -3.05 -16.47 -12.19
N LYS A 348 -3.88 -17.36 -11.66
CA LYS A 348 -3.47 -18.68 -11.21
C LYS A 348 -2.85 -19.48 -12.37
N GLU A 349 -3.52 -19.55 -13.51
CA GLU A 349 -3.05 -20.28 -14.69
C GLU A 349 -1.73 -19.72 -15.21
N ALA A 350 -1.64 -18.39 -15.37
CA ALA A 350 -0.43 -17.74 -15.89
C ALA A 350 0.78 -17.87 -14.96
N LEU A 351 0.57 -17.82 -13.64
CA LEU A 351 1.67 -17.74 -12.68
C LEU A 351 2.06 -19.10 -12.08
N LEU A 352 1.12 -20.02 -11.94
CA LEU A 352 1.33 -21.36 -11.36
C LEU A 352 1.21 -22.48 -12.38
N GLY A 353 0.59 -22.22 -13.56
CA GLY A 353 0.32 -23.23 -14.58
C GLY A 353 -0.85 -24.18 -14.22
N ASN A 354 -1.20 -25.03 -15.18
CA ASN A 354 -2.31 -25.99 -15.04
C ASN A 354 -1.87 -27.37 -14.47
N GLY A 355 -0.60 -27.53 -14.06
CA GLY A 355 -0.03 -28.79 -13.60
C GLY A 355 -0.26 -29.05 -12.11
N LYS A 356 -0.53 -30.33 -11.76
CA LYS A 356 -0.68 -30.82 -10.37
C LYS A 356 0.62 -30.75 -9.52
N SER A 357 1.71 -30.26 -10.10
CA SER A 357 3.06 -30.33 -9.50
C SER A 357 3.63 -28.98 -9.07
N CYS A 358 2.86 -27.89 -9.13
CA CYS A 358 3.39 -26.60 -8.74
C CYS A 358 3.09 -26.33 -7.26
N ASP A 359 4.15 -26.18 -6.45
CA ASP A 359 4.09 -25.67 -5.08
C ASP A 359 3.67 -24.19 -5.14
N GLY A 360 2.37 -23.91 -5.14
CA GLY A 360 1.82 -22.57 -5.21
C GLY A 360 0.47 -22.47 -4.54
N LEU A 361 0.08 -21.24 -4.20
CA LEU A 361 -1.18 -20.93 -3.56
C LEU A 361 -1.88 -19.81 -4.31
N ALA A 362 -3.20 -19.99 -4.58
CA ALA A 362 -4.08 -18.94 -5.05
C ALA A 362 -5.31 -18.84 -4.15
N TYR A 363 -5.62 -17.66 -3.67
CA TYR A 363 -6.78 -17.43 -2.82
C TYR A 363 -7.28 -16.00 -2.93
N VAL A 364 -8.49 -15.78 -2.42
CA VAL A 364 -9.12 -14.47 -2.29
C VAL A 364 -9.55 -14.21 -0.86
N VAL A 365 -9.55 -12.94 -0.47
CA VAL A 365 -10.15 -12.45 0.77
C VAL A 365 -11.04 -11.24 0.46
N SER A 366 -12.24 -11.20 1.07
CA SER A 366 -13.11 -10.03 0.95
C SER A 366 -12.62 -8.93 1.88
N VAL A 367 -12.58 -7.71 1.36
CA VAL A 367 -12.15 -6.55 2.14
C VAL A 367 -13.29 -6.09 3.07
N PRO A 368 -13.00 -5.86 4.35
CA PRO A 368 -14.01 -5.31 5.27
C PRO A 368 -14.48 -3.92 4.81
N TRP A 369 -15.77 -3.64 4.97
CA TRP A 369 -16.43 -2.33 4.80
C TRP A 369 -16.45 -1.72 3.39
N VAL A 370 -15.82 -2.33 2.40
CA VAL A 370 -15.84 -1.88 1.01
C VAL A 370 -16.13 -3.05 0.07
N CYS A 371 -16.59 -2.75 -1.13
CA CYS A 371 -16.93 -3.76 -2.14
C CYS A 371 -15.68 -4.23 -2.91
N ASN A 372 -14.56 -4.51 -2.20
CA ASN A 372 -13.33 -4.97 -2.82
C ASN A 372 -13.01 -6.40 -2.41
N THR A 373 -12.25 -7.06 -3.26
CA THR A 373 -11.69 -8.39 -3.04
C THR A 373 -10.19 -8.33 -3.32
N THR A 374 -9.39 -8.83 -2.40
CA THR A 374 -7.94 -9.00 -2.59
C THR A 374 -7.67 -10.40 -3.10
N VAL A 375 -7.08 -10.49 -4.28
CA VAL A 375 -6.59 -11.74 -4.89
C VAL A 375 -5.12 -11.89 -4.57
N VAL A 376 -4.70 -13.09 -4.20
CA VAL A 376 -3.29 -13.41 -3.95
C VAL A 376 -2.92 -14.69 -4.69
N VAL A 377 -1.83 -14.64 -5.46
CA VAL A 377 -1.22 -15.80 -6.10
C VAL A 377 0.27 -15.82 -5.76
N ALA A 378 0.74 -16.93 -5.18
CA ALA A 378 2.12 -17.07 -4.72
C ALA A 378 2.75 -18.39 -5.12
N ARG A 379 4.03 -18.35 -5.47
CA ARG A 379 4.89 -19.52 -5.71
C ARG A 379 5.53 -19.99 -4.40
N GLY A 380 5.82 -21.30 -4.31
CA GLY A 380 6.62 -21.87 -3.21
C GLY A 380 5.99 -21.73 -1.83
N PHE A 381 4.67 -21.74 -1.75
CA PHE A 381 3.97 -21.71 -0.48
C PHE A 381 4.24 -22.98 0.32
N ARG A 382 4.84 -22.85 1.49
CA ARG A 382 5.16 -23.96 2.39
C ARG A 382 4.11 -24.07 3.50
N GLY A 383 2.94 -24.62 3.18
CA GLY A 383 1.99 -25.06 4.18
C GLY A 383 2.46 -26.39 4.78
N GLY A 384 2.82 -26.38 6.08
CA GLY A 384 3.33 -27.55 6.77
C GLY A 384 2.38 -28.75 6.69
N SER A 385 2.94 -29.91 6.35
CA SER A 385 2.33 -31.24 6.31
C SER A 385 1.43 -31.60 5.11
N SER A 386 1.32 -32.87 4.86
CA SER A 386 0.83 -33.60 3.69
C SER A 386 -0.64 -33.44 3.30
N SER A 387 -1.38 -32.50 3.85
CA SER A 387 -2.72 -32.12 3.39
C SER A 387 -2.87 -30.62 3.34
N PHE A 388 -2.79 -30.05 2.13
CA PHE A 388 -3.17 -28.67 1.83
C PHE A 388 -4.70 -28.53 1.99
N ASN A 389 -5.17 -28.43 3.24
CA ASN A 389 -6.56 -28.07 3.47
C ASN A 389 -6.69 -26.57 3.79
N ARG A 390 -7.85 -26.02 3.50
CA ARG A 390 -8.18 -24.61 3.68
C ARG A 390 -7.84 -24.10 5.11
N GLU A 391 -8.12 -24.91 6.12
CA GLU A 391 -7.95 -24.53 7.53
C GLU A 391 -6.48 -24.43 7.92
N SER A 392 -5.64 -25.36 7.46
CA SER A 392 -4.20 -25.35 7.69
C SER A 392 -3.54 -24.13 7.04
N ILE A 393 -3.91 -23.82 5.78
CA ILE A 393 -3.42 -22.64 5.05
C ILE A 393 -3.83 -21.37 5.79
N LEU A 394 -5.11 -21.24 6.13
CA LEU A 394 -5.62 -20.07 6.83
C LEU A 394 -4.95 -19.89 8.20
N SER A 395 -4.78 -20.96 8.96
CA SER A 395 -4.07 -20.92 10.26
C SER A 395 -2.64 -20.42 10.10
N THR A 396 -1.93 -20.89 9.09
CA THR A 396 -0.55 -20.46 8.80
C THR A 396 -0.51 -18.97 8.42
N LEU A 397 -1.38 -18.52 7.52
CA LEU A 397 -1.48 -17.11 7.13
C LEU A 397 -1.84 -16.20 8.31
N MET A 398 -2.75 -16.65 9.18
CA MET A 398 -3.12 -15.92 10.39
C MET A 398 -1.93 -15.74 11.36
N SER A 399 -1.13 -16.80 11.56
CA SER A 399 0.09 -16.70 12.37
C SER A 399 1.08 -15.71 11.77
N ARG A 400 1.34 -15.81 10.47
CA ARG A 400 2.25 -14.89 9.77
C ARG A 400 1.75 -13.45 9.73
N SER A 401 0.44 -13.24 9.66
CA SER A 401 -0.12 -11.87 9.69
C SER A 401 0.15 -11.16 11.03
N ILE A 402 0.12 -11.87 12.14
CA ILE A 402 0.47 -11.33 13.47
C ILE A 402 1.98 -11.00 13.54
N GLU A 403 2.82 -11.84 12.95
CA GLU A 403 4.26 -11.58 12.87
C GLU A 403 4.56 -10.34 12.03
N VAL A 404 3.91 -10.18 10.87
CA VAL A 404 4.02 -9.00 9.99
C VAL A 404 3.57 -7.74 10.71
N GLU A 405 2.39 -7.76 11.35
CA GLU A 405 1.86 -6.64 12.13
C GLU A 405 2.88 -6.17 13.19
N THR A 406 3.44 -7.13 13.93
CA THR A 406 4.41 -6.85 15.00
C THR A 406 5.74 -6.34 14.44
N ALA A 407 6.27 -6.99 13.39
CA ALA A 407 7.59 -6.66 12.83
C ALA A 407 7.62 -5.29 12.14
N LEU A 408 6.51 -4.90 11.52
CA LEU A 408 6.36 -3.60 10.84
C LEU A 408 5.77 -2.52 11.75
N ASP A 409 5.39 -2.86 12.98
CA ASP A 409 4.71 -1.94 13.90
C ASP A 409 3.54 -1.24 13.21
N LEU A 410 2.63 -2.05 12.65
CA LEU A 410 1.46 -1.53 11.95
C LEU A 410 0.42 -1.03 12.94
N PRO A 411 -0.24 0.12 12.69
CA PRO A 411 -1.24 0.68 13.60
C PRO A 411 -2.61 -0.02 13.50
N PHE A 412 -2.73 -1.06 12.68
CA PHE A 412 -3.97 -1.82 12.48
C PHE A 412 -3.72 -3.32 12.52
N SER A 413 -4.76 -4.11 12.77
CA SER A 413 -4.65 -5.57 12.85
C SER A 413 -4.71 -6.23 11.48
N CYS A 414 -3.63 -6.90 11.09
CA CYS A 414 -3.58 -7.70 9.86
C CYS A 414 -4.53 -8.89 9.90
N LEU A 415 -4.80 -9.45 11.07
CA LEU A 415 -5.67 -10.62 11.23
C LEU A 415 -7.08 -10.37 10.69
N GLY A 416 -7.62 -9.17 10.88
CA GLY A 416 -8.94 -8.78 10.41
C GLY A 416 -9.08 -8.81 8.88
N TYR A 417 -7.97 -8.65 8.16
CA TYR A 417 -7.92 -8.64 6.70
C TYR A 417 -7.59 -9.99 6.07
N ILE A 418 -7.11 -10.97 6.84
CA ILE A 418 -6.80 -12.33 6.36
C ILE A 418 -7.99 -13.27 6.58
N LYS A 419 -8.64 -13.14 7.73
CA LYS A 419 -9.65 -14.12 8.17
C LYS A 419 -10.97 -14.03 7.41
N ARG A 420 -11.30 -12.85 6.87
CA ARG A 420 -12.63 -12.60 6.32
C ARG A 420 -12.80 -13.23 4.95
N SER A 421 -13.79 -14.13 4.85
CA SER A 421 -14.20 -14.78 3.58
C SER A 421 -13.03 -15.36 2.77
N PHE A 422 -12.05 -15.95 3.46
CA PHE A 422 -10.93 -16.62 2.82
C PHE A 422 -11.43 -17.78 1.95
N THR A 423 -11.13 -17.73 0.66
CA THR A 423 -11.57 -18.74 -0.32
C THR A 423 -10.37 -19.14 -1.21
N LEU A 424 -10.10 -20.43 -1.29
CA LEU A 424 -9.10 -20.95 -2.23
C LEU A 424 -9.63 -20.87 -3.66
N VAL A 425 -8.75 -20.58 -4.60
CA VAL A 425 -9.06 -20.62 -6.04
C VAL A 425 -8.71 -22.01 -6.57
N ASP A 426 -9.73 -22.74 -6.98
CA ASP A 426 -9.62 -24.09 -7.55
C ASP A 426 -9.02 -24.07 -8.97
#